data_ddcc52a30f95a702d6e488f73788d0d9
#
_entry.id   ddcc52a30f95a702d6e488f73788d0d9
#
_cell.length_a   1.000
_cell.length_b   1.000
_cell.length_c   1.000
_cell.angle_alpha   90.00
_cell.angle_beta   90.00
_cell.angle_gamma   90.00
#
_symmetry.space_group_name_H-M   'P 1'
#
loop_
_entity.id
_entity.type
_entity.pdbx_description
1 polymer ?
#
loop_
_entity_poly.entity_id
_entity_poly.type
_entity_poly.pdbx_seq_one_letter_code
_entity_poly.pdbx_strand_id
1 'polypeptide(L)'
;LKKTAKRSLDTREIYAIWNNLDKMQVTPVITLGLKFMLCTLTRGVEVRKAEWSEIDLEGKVWVIPNHKAKNGRRHLVPLNRFALDILQEVKKLTGGLQYVFGWNRIKNIDHSRKVSKNHDLKDTAFNHAMRVNFDQIGIDQKFTPHDLRRTGATLLTSIGYSRDWVSKLLNHTPSGVTASHYDTFDYFEEKRAGIECIQYILDRILSVQSI
;
A
#
# COMPACT_ATOMS: atom_id res chain seq x y z
N LEU A 1 -21.03 15.09 6.19
CA LEU A 1 -20.60 13.90 5.43
C LEU A 1 -20.66 12.69 6.35
N LYS A 2 -21.55 11.71 6.06
CA LYS A 2 -21.60 10.45 6.83
C LYS A 2 -20.23 9.76 6.71
N LYS A 3 -19.58 9.50 7.86
CA LYS A 3 -18.34 8.74 7.92
C LYS A 3 -18.57 7.34 7.34
N THR A 4 -17.83 6.93 6.32
CA THR A 4 -17.88 5.56 5.80
C THR A 4 -17.61 4.59 6.95
N ALA A 5 -18.49 3.59 7.13
CA ALA A 5 -18.30 2.59 8.17
C ALA A 5 -16.97 1.86 7.95
N LYS A 6 -16.24 1.62 9.03
CA LYS A 6 -15.00 0.84 9.00
C LYS A 6 -15.34 -0.62 8.64
N ARG A 7 -14.75 -1.17 7.56
CA ARG A 7 -15.07 -2.52 7.07
C ARG A 7 -13.83 -3.27 6.58
N SER A 8 -13.94 -4.56 6.47
CA SER A 8 -13.05 -5.43 5.70
C SER A 8 -13.76 -5.86 4.43
N LEU A 9 -13.02 -5.98 3.35
CA LEU A 9 -13.50 -6.44 2.05
C LEU A 9 -13.60 -7.97 2.05
N ASP A 10 -14.59 -8.50 1.36
CA ASP A 10 -14.66 -9.93 1.08
C ASP A 10 -13.83 -10.32 -0.16
N THR A 11 -13.78 -11.61 -0.46
CA THR A 11 -12.96 -12.14 -1.56
C THR A 11 -13.43 -11.67 -2.94
N ARG A 12 -14.74 -11.49 -3.14
CA ARG A 12 -15.31 -10.99 -4.41
C ARG A 12 -14.97 -9.52 -4.60
N GLU A 13 -15.03 -8.74 -3.55
CA GLU A 13 -14.67 -7.32 -3.56
C GLU A 13 -13.16 -7.13 -3.81
N ILE A 14 -12.30 -7.96 -3.20
CA ILE A 14 -10.86 -7.95 -3.45
C ILE A 14 -10.58 -8.24 -4.93
N TYR A 15 -11.23 -9.27 -5.48
CA TYR A 15 -11.12 -9.61 -6.90
C TYR A 15 -11.56 -8.45 -7.81
N ALA A 16 -12.74 -7.87 -7.53
CA ALA A 16 -13.27 -6.74 -8.31
C ALA A 16 -12.33 -5.53 -8.25
N ILE A 17 -11.83 -5.19 -7.06
CA ILE A 17 -10.89 -4.08 -6.87
C ILE A 17 -9.62 -4.34 -7.67
N TRP A 18 -9.01 -5.52 -7.53
CA TRP A 18 -7.76 -5.83 -8.22
C TRP A 18 -7.84 -5.68 -9.73
N ASN A 19 -8.93 -6.17 -10.34
CA ASN A 19 -9.13 -6.17 -11.78
C ASN A 19 -9.73 -4.87 -12.34
N ASN A 20 -10.38 -4.06 -11.51
CA ASN A 20 -11.09 -2.89 -11.99
C ASN A 20 -10.46 -1.54 -11.58
N LEU A 21 -9.48 -1.53 -10.66
CA LEU A 21 -8.79 -0.28 -10.32
C LEU A 21 -8.21 0.44 -11.55
N ASP A 22 -7.74 -0.31 -12.54
CA ASP A 22 -7.15 0.26 -13.76
C ASP A 22 -8.19 0.88 -14.70
N LYS A 23 -9.50 0.66 -14.45
CA LYS A 23 -10.61 1.33 -15.18
C LYS A 23 -10.87 2.74 -14.65
N MET A 24 -10.32 3.09 -13.48
CA MET A 24 -10.48 4.41 -12.91
C MET A 24 -9.82 5.48 -13.78
N GLN A 25 -10.49 6.61 -13.96
CA GLN A 25 -9.97 7.75 -14.71
C GLN A 25 -8.99 8.57 -13.86
N VAL A 26 -7.88 7.96 -13.50
CA VAL A 26 -6.81 8.56 -12.71
C VAL A 26 -5.44 8.15 -13.26
N THR A 27 -4.38 8.79 -12.79
CA THR A 27 -3.03 8.39 -13.20
C THR A 27 -2.73 6.96 -12.70
N PRO A 28 -2.06 6.11 -13.51
CA PRO A 28 -1.73 4.73 -13.13
C PRO A 28 -0.97 4.62 -11.80
N VAL A 29 -0.20 5.64 -11.44
CA VAL A 29 0.51 5.70 -10.15
C VAL A 29 -0.44 5.59 -8.95
N ILE A 30 -1.68 6.12 -9.07
CA ILE A 30 -2.67 6.05 -7.99
C ILE A 30 -3.25 4.64 -7.88
N THR A 31 -3.61 4.01 -8.99
CA THR A 31 -4.18 2.64 -8.99
C THR A 31 -3.15 1.61 -8.53
N LEU A 32 -1.90 1.74 -9.00
CA LEU A 32 -0.77 0.92 -8.55
C LEU A 32 -0.48 1.13 -7.06
N GLY A 33 -0.56 2.37 -6.57
CA GLY A 33 -0.41 2.67 -5.14
C GLY A 33 -1.49 2.02 -4.27
N LEU A 34 -2.75 1.98 -4.73
CA LEU A 34 -3.84 1.30 -4.03
C LEU A 34 -3.62 -0.23 -4.00
N LYS A 35 -3.22 -0.84 -5.13
CA LYS A 35 -2.83 -2.26 -5.18
C LYS A 35 -1.65 -2.55 -4.24
N PHE A 36 -0.65 -1.68 -4.24
CA PHE A 36 0.52 -1.80 -3.36
C PHE A 36 0.16 -1.77 -1.87
N MET A 37 -0.80 -0.91 -1.48
CA MET A 37 -1.31 -0.88 -0.10
C MET A 37 -1.93 -2.21 0.32
N LEU A 38 -2.65 -2.90 -0.57
CA LEU A 38 -3.24 -4.21 -0.29
C LEU A 38 -2.16 -5.29 -0.13
N CYS A 39 -1.10 -5.24 -0.92
CA CYS A 39 0.00 -6.22 -0.88
C CYS A 39 0.92 -6.06 0.33
N THR A 40 1.13 -4.83 0.79
CA THR A 40 2.11 -4.50 1.84
C THR A 40 1.49 -4.17 3.18
N LEU A 41 0.18 -3.99 3.23
CA LEU A 41 -0.59 -3.55 4.40
C LEU A 41 -0.07 -2.25 5.03
N THR A 42 0.60 -1.41 4.25
CA THR A 42 1.14 -0.12 4.70
C THR A 42 0.07 0.97 4.69
N ARG A 43 0.33 2.09 5.34
CA ARG A 43 -0.59 3.23 5.36
C ARG A 43 -0.50 4.03 4.07
N GLY A 44 -1.60 4.59 3.62
CA GLY A 44 -1.61 5.44 2.41
C GLY A 44 -0.63 6.62 2.47
N VAL A 45 -0.39 7.17 3.65
CA VAL A 45 0.61 8.23 3.83
C VAL A 45 2.04 7.72 3.65
N GLU A 46 2.31 6.48 4.05
CA GLU A 46 3.61 5.84 3.88
C GLU A 46 3.84 5.57 2.38
N VAL A 47 2.86 4.97 1.69
CA VAL A 47 2.92 4.71 0.24
C VAL A 47 3.12 6.00 -0.55
N ARG A 48 2.35 7.04 -0.24
CA ARG A 48 2.44 8.34 -0.91
C ARG A 48 3.83 8.98 -0.81
N LYS A 49 4.50 8.80 0.33
CA LYS A 49 5.83 9.37 0.63
C LYS A 49 6.99 8.40 0.37
N ALA A 50 6.72 7.22 -0.20
CA ALA A 50 7.76 6.25 -0.51
C ALA A 50 8.75 6.82 -1.54
N GLU A 51 10.04 6.69 -1.26
CA GLU A 51 11.13 7.09 -2.14
C GLU A 51 11.86 5.87 -2.71
N TRP A 52 12.38 5.97 -3.91
CA TRP A 52 13.13 4.88 -4.54
C TRP A 52 14.39 4.50 -3.75
N SER A 53 14.99 5.46 -3.05
CA SER A 53 16.13 5.22 -2.15
C SER A 53 15.83 4.35 -0.95
N GLU A 54 14.53 4.15 -0.64
CA GLU A 54 14.05 3.32 0.47
C GLU A 54 13.73 1.88 0.04
N ILE A 55 13.74 1.61 -1.29
CA ILE A 55 13.35 0.32 -1.86
C ILE A 55 14.60 -0.48 -2.24
N ASP A 56 14.78 -1.59 -1.57
CA ASP A 56 15.74 -2.62 -1.96
C ASP A 56 14.98 -3.75 -2.69
N LEU A 57 15.09 -3.76 -4.02
CA LEU A 57 14.41 -4.75 -4.86
C LEU A 57 15.09 -6.13 -4.77
N GLU A 58 16.40 -6.19 -4.57
CA GLU A 58 17.15 -7.43 -4.44
C GLU A 58 16.87 -8.08 -3.08
N GLY A 59 17.00 -7.31 -1.99
CA GLY A 59 16.63 -7.74 -0.63
C GLY A 59 15.14 -7.88 -0.40
N LYS A 60 14.30 -7.49 -1.37
CA LYS A 60 12.82 -7.53 -1.31
C LYS A 60 12.27 -6.85 -0.05
N VAL A 61 12.77 -5.66 0.24
CA VAL A 61 12.37 -4.89 1.41
C VAL A 61 12.21 -3.41 1.10
N TRP A 62 11.18 -2.80 1.67
CA TRP A 62 11.02 -1.36 1.74
C TRP A 62 11.31 -0.89 3.15
N VAL A 63 12.27 0.00 3.31
CA VAL A 63 12.71 0.55 4.59
C VAL A 63 12.06 1.91 4.81
N ILE A 64 11.00 1.98 5.59
CA ILE A 64 10.37 3.25 5.96
C ILE A 64 11.17 3.84 7.14
N PRO A 65 11.84 5.00 6.96
CA PRO A 65 12.61 5.60 8.03
C PRO A 65 11.72 6.13 9.15
N ASN A 66 12.27 6.27 10.35
CA ASN A 66 11.55 6.68 11.55
C ASN A 66 10.80 8.02 11.39
N HIS A 67 11.38 9.01 10.73
CA HIS A 67 10.76 10.33 10.52
C HIS A 67 9.56 10.31 9.56
N LYS A 68 9.39 9.25 8.75
CA LYS A 68 8.21 9.04 7.88
C LYS A 68 7.16 8.13 8.51
N ALA A 69 7.54 7.29 9.45
CA ALA A 69 6.64 6.38 10.13
C ALA A 69 5.78 7.14 11.17
N LYS A 70 4.46 6.87 11.17
CA LYS A 70 3.50 7.57 12.05
C LYS A 70 3.84 7.45 13.54
N ASN A 71 4.47 6.35 13.96
CA ASN A 71 4.84 6.09 15.36
C ASN A 71 6.32 6.42 15.66
N GLY A 72 7.04 7.05 14.72
CA GLY A 72 8.45 7.41 14.88
C GLY A 72 9.41 6.22 14.90
N ARG A 73 8.99 5.02 14.56
CA ARG A 73 9.82 3.82 14.51
C ARG A 73 10.09 3.39 13.07
N ARG A 74 11.36 3.10 12.75
CA ARG A 74 11.73 2.49 11.47
C ARG A 74 10.87 1.25 11.23
N HIS A 75 10.42 1.08 10.00
CA HIS A 75 9.57 -0.05 9.62
C HIS A 75 10.15 -0.77 8.41
N LEU A 76 10.54 -2.02 8.58
CA LEU A 76 10.90 -2.90 7.49
C LEU A 76 9.63 -3.57 6.96
N VAL A 77 9.32 -3.33 5.69
CA VAL A 77 8.17 -3.88 4.97
C VAL A 77 8.67 -4.90 3.97
N PRO A 78 8.45 -6.20 4.20
CA PRO A 78 8.77 -7.23 3.21
C PRO A 78 7.93 -7.03 1.95
N LEU A 79 8.53 -7.30 0.79
CA LEU A 79 7.90 -7.16 -0.51
C LEU A 79 7.63 -8.54 -1.11
N ASN A 80 6.35 -8.90 -1.25
CA ASN A 80 5.95 -10.12 -1.94
C ASN A 80 5.98 -9.92 -3.47
N ARG A 81 5.73 -10.99 -4.24
CA ARG A 81 5.73 -10.96 -5.70
C ARG A 81 4.83 -9.86 -6.26
N PHE A 82 3.60 -9.73 -5.78
CA PHE A 82 2.68 -8.68 -6.25
C PHE A 82 3.23 -7.27 -6.01
N ALA A 83 3.82 -7.03 -4.85
CA ALA A 83 4.42 -5.73 -4.53
C ALA A 83 5.63 -5.46 -5.45
N LEU A 84 6.46 -6.46 -5.74
CA LEU A 84 7.59 -6.34 -6.65
C LEU A 84 7.15 -6.07 -8.09
N ASP A 85 6.12 -6.79 -8.58
CA ASP A 85 5.54 -6.59 -9.91
C ASP A 85 5.01 -5.16 -10.06
N ILE A 86 4.27 -4.67 -9.04
CA ILE A 86 3.78 -3.28 -8.99
C ILE A 86 4.95 -2.29 -9.03
N LEU A 87 6.00 -2.53 -8.26
CA LEU A 87 7.18 -1.63 -8.25
C LEU A 87 7.89 -1.61 -9.60
N GLN A 88 7.95 -2.73 -10.31
CA GLN A 88 8.49 -2.76 -11.67
C GLN A 88 7.66 -1.93 -12.65
N GLU A 89 6.32 -2.02 -12.57
CA GLU A 89 5.41 -1.20 -13.39
C GLU A 89 5.55 0.30 -13.05
N VAL A 90 5.53 0.64 -11.77
CA VAL A 90 5.70 2.02 -11.32
C VAL A 90 7.07 2.58 -11.74
N LYS A 91 8.13 1.76 -11.74
CA LYS A 91 9.48 2.18 -12.13
C LYS A 91 9.55 2.66 -13.58
N LYS A 92 8.72 2.10 -14.47
CA LYS A 92 8.59 2.58 -15.86
C LYS A 92 8.05 4.01 -15.92
N LEU A 93 7.25 4.42 -14.94
CA LEU A 93 6.58 5.73 -14.88
C LEU A 93 7.39 6.76 -14.08
N THR A 94 8.02 6.34 -13.00
CA THR A 94 8.61 7.22 -11.98
C THR A 94 10.07 6.90 -11.64
N GLY A 95 10.72 5.96 -12.33
CA GLY A 95 12.08 5.51 -12.01
C GLY A 95 13.17 6.61 -12.07
N GLY A 96 12.91 7.70 -12.78
CA GLY A 96 13.77 8.89 -12.80
C GLY A 96 13.38 9.95 -11.76
N LEU A 97 12.41 9.69 -10.90
CA LEU A 97 11.91 10.59 -9.86
C LEU A 97 12.43 10.17 -8.49
N GLN A 98 12.27 11.03 -7.49
CA GLN A 98 12.57 10.71 -6.09
C GLN A 98 11.52 9.76 -5.50
N TYR A 99 10.22 10.07 -5.71
CA TYR A 99 9.11 9.34 -5.13
C TYR A 99 8.66 8.18 -6.01
N VAL A 100 8.41 7.02 -5.39
CA VAL A 100 7.90 5.80 -6.06
C VAL A 100 6.53 6.08 -6.67
N PHE A 101 5.61 6.62 -5.89
CA PHE A 101 4.26 7.00 -6.33
C PHE A 101 4.16 8.51 -6.52
N GLY A 102 5.18 9.10 -7.15
CA GLY A 102 5.26 10.52 -7.40
C GLY A 102 4.66 10.95 -8.73
N TRP A 103 4.66 12.26 -8.98
CA TRP A 103 4.26 12.82 -10.27
C TRP A 103 5.12 14.02 -10.64
N ASN A 104 5.29 14.22 -11.94
CA ASN A 104 5.94 15.41 -12.48
C ASN A 104 4.89 16.42 -12.93
N ARG A 105 4.97 17.63 -12.44
CA ARG A 105 4.25 18.74 -13.03
C ARG A 105 5.09 19.32 -14.17
N ILE A 106 4.77 18.96 -15.41
CA ILE A 106 5.33 19.64 -16.58
C ILE A 106 4.69 21.04 -16.62
N LYS A 107 5.41 22.06 -16.22
CA LYS A 107 5.02 23.43 -16.53
C LYS A 107 5.53 23.71 -17.94
N ASN A 108 4.62 23.84 -18.90
CA ASN A 108 4.91 24.47 -20.17
C ASN A 108 5.15 25.97 -19.90
N ILE A 109 6.39 26.33 -19.69
CA ILE A 109 6.82 27.72 -19.69
C ILE A 109 7.86 27.84 -20.81
N ASP A 110 7.40 28.44 -21.91
CA ASP A 110 8.24 29.00 -22.96
C ASP A 110 9.42 28.11 -23.43
N HIS A 111 9.12 27.18 -24.35
CA HIS A 111 10.05 26.31 -25.10
C HIS A 111 11.26 25.68 -24.35
N SER A 112 11.49 25.97 -23.10
CA SER A 112 12.44 25.26 -22.23
C SER A 112 11.70 24.35 -21.26
N ARG A 113 11.78 23.02 -21.46
CA ARG A 113 11.26 22.01 -20.54
C ARG A 113 12.05 22.08 -19.22
N LYS A 114 11.68 22.99 -18.32
CA LYS A 114 12.12 22.88 -16.93
C LYS A 114 11.26 21.81 -16.25
N VAL A 115 11.85 20.64 -16.02
CA VAL A 115 11.30 19.61 -15.14
C VAL A 115 11.16 20.25 -13.75
N SER A 116 9.93 20.61 -13.39
CA SER A 116 9.66 21.14 -12.06
C SER A 116 9.67 19.98 -11.05
N LYS A 117 10.14 20.29 -9.84
CA LYS A 117 10.34 19.39 -8.72
C LYS A 117 9.36 18.23 -8.67
N ASN A 118 9.91 17.04 -8.57
CA ASN A 118 9.26 15.81 -8.21
C ASN A 118 8.44 15.97 -6.91
N HIS A 119 7.15 15.68 -6.95
CA HIS A 119 6.25 15.81 -5.81
C HIS A 119 5.67 14.46 -5.42
N ASP A 120 5.54 14.25 -4.11
CA ASP A 120 4.69 13.18 -3.60
C ASP A 120 3.21 13.44 -3.94
N LEU A 121 2.37 12.41 -3.87
CA LEU A 121 0.93 12.57 -4.06
C LEU A 121 0.33 13.44 -2.94
N LYS A 122 -0.70 14.22 -3.27
CA LYS A 122 -1.46 14.98 -2.27
C LYS A 122 -2.05 14.04 -1.19
N ASP A 123 -2.20 14.54 0.03
CA ASP A 123 -2.75 13.79 1.17
C ASP A 123 -4.09 13.13 0.88
N THR A 124 -4.90 13.74 0.03
CA THR A 124 -6.24 13.27 -0.32
C THR A 124 -6.26 12.40 -1.59
N ALA A 125 -5.13 12.20 -2.29
CA ALA A 125 -5.12 11.61 -3.63
C ALA A 125 -5.83 10.25 -3.70
N PHE A 126 -5.47 9.30 -2.85
CA PHE A 126 -6.10 7.98 -2.83
C PHE A 126 -7.58 8.04 -2.45
N ASN A 127 -7.93 8.83 -1.41
CA ASN A 127 -9.33 9.01 -0.99
C ASN A 127 -10.17 9.70 -2.07
N HIS A 128 -9.61 10.70 -2.75
CA HIS A 128 -10.29 11.41 -3.83
C HIS A 128 -10.54 10.48 -5.02
N ALA A 129 -9.51 9.75 -5.44
CA ALA A 129 -9.59 8.79 -6.53
C ALA A 129 -10.70 7.76 -6.29
N MET A 130 -10.71 7.14 -5.10
CA MET A 130 -11.72 6.18 -4.70
C MET A 130 -13.13 6.77 -4.69
N ARG A 131 -13.27 8.00 -4.18
CA ARG A 131 -14.59 8.66 -4.08
C ARG A 131 -15.19 8.99 -5.44
N VAL A 132 -14.38 9.47 -6.37
CA VAL A 132 -14.83 9.94 -7.69
C VAL A 132 -15.07 8.79 -8.66
N ASN A 133 -14.29 7.72 -8.54
CA ASN A 133 -14.34 6.60 -9.50
C ASN A 133 -14.92 5.32 -8.89
N PHE A 134 -15.64 5.41 -7.79
CA PHE A 134 -16.14 4.25 -7.06
C PHE A 134 -17.00 3.32 -7.93
N ASP A 135 -17.89 3.89 -8.74
CA ASP A 135 -18.79 3.12 -9.59
C ASP A 135 -18.08 2.28 -10.66
N GLN A 136 -16.82 2.60 -10.99
CA GLN A 136 -16.00 1.86 -11.94
C GLN A 136 -15.37 0.59 -11.34
N ILE A 137 -15.38 0.47 -10.01
CA ILE A 137 -14.77 -0.67 -9.30
C ILE A 137 -15.68 -1.91 -9.33
N GLY A 138 -17.00 -1.70 -9.44
CA GLY A 138 -17.98 -2.80 -9.55
C GLY A 138 -18.25 -3.50 -8.22
N ILE A 139 -18.30 -2.75 -7.12
CA ILE A 139 -18.71 -3.22 -5.79
C ILE A 139 -19.78 -2.29 -5.21
N ASP A 140 -20.68 -2.83 -4.38
CA ASP A 140 -21.85 -2.10 -3.91
C ASP A 140 -21.56 -1.18 -2.72
N GLN A 141 -20.64 -1.57 -1.85
CA GLN A 141 -20.39 -0.85 -0.61
C GLN A 141 -19.08 -0.05 -0.67
N LYS A 142 -19.18 1.25 -0.39
CA LYS A 142 -18.03 2.15 -0.35
C LYS A 142 -17.00 1.71 0.70
N PHE A 143 -15.75 1.83 0.35
CA PHE A 143 -14.60 1.59 1.20
C PHE A 143 -13.57 2.71 1.07
N THR A 144 -12.61 2.72 1.95
CA THR A 144 -11.52 3.70 1.97
C THR A 144 -10.18 2.99 1.72
N PRO A 145 -9.12 3.70 1.28
CA PRO A 145 -7.78 3.12 1.18
C PRO A 145 -7.32 2.44 2.48
N HIS A 146 -7.74 2.95 3.65
CA HIS A 146 -7.41 2.33 4.93
C HIS A 146 -8.10 0.98 5.15
N ASP A 147 -9.24 0.74 4.50
CA ASP A 147 -9.95 -0.54 4.59
C ASP A 147 -9.19 -1.65 3.84
N LEU A 148 -8.37 -1.33 2.81
CA LEU A 148 -7.46 -2.30 2.18
C LEU A 148 -6.49 -2.90 3.21
N ARG A 149 -5.88 -2.05 4.02
CA ARG A 149 -4.99 -2.49 5.10
C ARG A 149 -5.74 -3.28 6.19
N ARG A 150 -6.96 -2.86 6.55
CA ARG A 150 -7.81 -3.59 7.48
C ARG A 150 -8.19 -4.96 6.94
N THR A 151 -8.50 -5.04 5.65
CA THR A 151 -8.79 -6.30 4.96
C THR A 151 -7.63 -7.28 5.10
N GLY A 152 -6.41 -6.87 4.78
CA GLY A 152 -5.24 -7.74 4.93
C GLY A 152 -5.02 -8.20 6.38
N ALA A 153 -5.21 -7.32 7.36
CA ALA A 153 -5.14 -7.69 8.77
C ALA A 153 -6.21 -8.73 9.16
N THR A 154 -7.45 -8.57 8.65
CA THR A 154 -8.55 -9.52 8.86
C THR A 154 -8.27 -10.86 8.19
N LEU A 155 -7.77 -10.86 6.96
CA LEU A 155 -7.38 -12.08 6.24
C LEU A 155 -6.32 -12.86 7.00
N LEU A 156 -5.27 -12.21 7.52
CA LEU A 156 -4.24 -12.87 8.31
C LEU A 156 -4.81 -13.49 9.59
N THR A 157 -5.65 -12.76 10.31
CA THR A 157 -6.25 -13.31 11.54
C THR A 157 -7.23 -14.44 11.25
N SER A 158 -7.94 -14.43 10.11
CA SER A 158 -8.87 -15.51 9.73
C SER A 158 -8.19 -16.84 9.43
N ILE A 159 -6.91 -16.81 9.03
CA ILE A 159 -6.09 -18.02 8.82
C ILE A 159 -5.26 -18.41 10.06
N GLY A 160 -5.54 -17.80 11.21
CA GLY A 160 -4.87 -18.14 12.47
C GLY A 160 -3.57 -17.37 12.74
N TYR A 161 -3.20 -16.37 11.92
CA TYR A 161 -2.03 -15.53 12.21
C TYR A 161 -2.28 -14.70 13.48
N SER A 162 -1.36 -14.73 14.44
CA SER A 162 -1.60 -14.11 15.73
C SER A 162 -1.78 -12.59 15.63
N ARG A 163 -2.63 -12.03 16.50
CA ARG A 163 -2.87 -10.58 16.54
C ARG A 163 -1.60 -9.78 16.86
N ASP A 164 -0.69 -10.34 17.63
CA ASP A 164 0.58 -9.69 17.96
C ASP A 164 1.47 -9.57 16.73
N TRP A 165 1.58 -10.64 15.92
CA TRP A 165 2.30 -10.61 14.65
C TRP A 165 1.66 -9.66 13.65
N VAL A 166 0.34 -9.65 13.53
CA VAL A 166 -0.37 -8.67 12.70
C VAL A 166 -0.07 -7.24 13.18
N SER A 167 -0.07 -6.99 14.48
CA SER A 167 0.25 -5.68 15.06
C SER A 167 1.69 -5.24 14.71
N LYS A 168 2.67 -6.14 14.78
CA LYS A 168 4.05 -5.89 14.38
C LYS A 168 4.18 -5.64 12.87
N LEU A 169 3.52 -6.44 12.05
CA LEU A 169 3.46 -6.27 10.60
C LEU A 169 2.87 -4.90 10.23
N LEU A 170 1.84 -4.48 10.94
CA LEU A 170 1.21 -3.18 10.76
C LEU A 170 2.00 -2.01 11.39
N ASN A 171 3.13 -2.23 11.99
CA ASN A 171 3.89 -1.21 12.72
C ASN A 171 2.99 -0.42 13.69
N HIS A 172 2.19 -1.13 14.49
CA HIS A 172 1.43 -0.52 15.58
C HIS A 172 2.33 -0.30 16.78
N THR A 173 2.08 0.78 17.52
CA THR A 173 2.76 1.00 18.81
C THR A 173 2.30 -0.09 19.78
N PRO A 174 3.23 -0.83 20.42
CA PRO A 174 2.84 -1.78 21.45
C PRO A 174 2.07 -1.09 22.56
N SER A 175 1.02 -1.75 23.06
CA SER A 175 0.28 -1.28 24.23
C SER A 175 1.03 -1.72 25.50
N GLY A 176 1.45 -0.74 26.32
CA GLY A 176 2.14 -0.97 27.59
C GLY A 176 3.53 -0.35 27.65
N VAL A 177 3.90 0.19 28.83
CA VAL A 177 5.15 0.93 29.04
C VAL A 177 6.37 0.02 28.86
N THR A 178 6.30 -1.23 29.29
CA THR A 178 7.39 -2.20 29.21
C THR A 178 7.70 -2.61 27.77
N ALA A 179 6.67 -2.84 26.92
CA ALA A 179 6.85 -3.26 25.54
C ALA A 179 7.40 -2.15 24.64
N SER A 180 7.21 -0.88 25.00
CA SER A 180 7.66 0.26 24.18
C SER A 180 9.14 0.57 24.31
N HIS A 181 9.79 0.21 25.42
CA HIS A 181 11.19 0.59 25.69
C HIS A 181 12.22 -0.50 25.44
N TYR A 182 11.84 -1.78 25.48
CA TYR A 182 12.78 -2.91 25.44
C TYR A 182 12.76 -3.70 24.13
N ASP A 183 11.73 -3.58 23.29
CA ASP A 183 11.60 -4.33 22.05
C ASP A 183 12.13 -3.52 20.86
N THR A 184 13.42 -3.66 20.57
CA THR A 184 14.12 -3.03 19.43
C THR A 184 14.26 -3.99 18.23
N PHE A 185 13.84 -5.24 18.37
CA PHE A 185 13.91 -6.23 17.31
C PHE A 185 12.92 -5.91 16.19
N ASP A 186 13.33 -6.07 14.93
CA ASP A 186 12.51 -5.64 13.79
C ASP A 186 11.47 -6.68 13.32
N TYR A 187 11.62 -7.93 13.74
CA TYR A 187 10.71 -9.04 13.38
C TYR A 187 10.52 -9.23 11.88
N PHE A 188 11.60 -9.04 11.11
CA PHE A 188 11.51 -9.05 9.66
C PHE A 188 11.04 -10.38 9.08
N GLU A 189 11.53 -11.51 9.62
CA GLU A 189 11.16 -12.84 9.14
C GLU A 189 9.68 -13.16 9.42
N GLU A 190 9.18 -12.79 10.58
CA GLU A 190 7.76 -12.97 10.93
C GLU A 190 6.87 -12.06 10.07
N LYS A 191 7.30 -10.84 9.80
CA LYS A 191 6.59 -9.95 8.87
C LYS A 191 6.61 -10.51 7.46
N ARG A 192 7.74 -11.10 7.02
CA ARG A 192 7.86 -11.74 5.71
C ARG A 192 6.89 -12.89 5.58
N ALA A 193 6.83 -13.78 6.55
CA ALA A 193 5.88 -14.88 6.57
C ALA A 193 4.43 -14.38 6.47
N GLY A 194 4.07 -13.30 7.18
CA GLY A 194 2.73 -12.68 7.07
C GLY A 194 2.44 -12.12 5.68
N ILE A 195 3.41 -11.48 5.04
CA ILE A 195 3.26 -10.92 3.67
C ILE A 195 3.21 -12.04 2.62
N GLU A 196 3.90 -13.16 2.82
CA GLU A 196 3.80 -14.36 1.99
C GLU A 196 2.40 -15.02 2.12
N CYS A 197 1.81 -15.03 3.31
CA CYS A 197 0.41 -15.43 3.49
C CYS A 197 -0.56 -14.54 2.71
N ILE A 198 -0.35 -13.22 2.72
CA ILE A 198 -1.15 -12.30 1.87
C ILE A 198 -0.98 -12.64 0.39
N GLN A 199 0.23 -12.90 -0.07
CA GLN A 199 0.47 -13.32 -1.45
C GLN A 199 -0.33 -14.59 -1.79
N TYR A 200 -0.24 -15.62 -0.96
CA TYR A 200 -0.97 -16.88 -1.17
C TYR A 200 -2.48 -16.66 -1.24
N ILE A 201 -3.04 -15.83 -0.35
CA ILE A 201 -4.47 -15.51 -0.36
C ILE A 201 -4.85 -14.76 -1.65
N LEU A 202 -4.06 -13.78 -2.07
CA LEU A 202 -4.30 -13.04 -3.31
C LEU A 202 -4.20 -13.97 -4.54
N ASP A 203 -3.21 -14.86 -4.59
CA ASP A 203 -3.08 -15.86 -5.66
C ASP A 203 -4.36 -16.71 -5.78
N ARG A 204 -4.89 -17.18 -4.64
CA ARG A 204 -6.13 -17.95 -4.60
C ARG A 204 -7.35 -17.14 -5.07
N ILE A 205 -7.49 -15.91 -4.58
CA ILE A 205 -8.62 -15.04 -4.96
C ILE A 205 -8.59 -14.74 -6.46
N LEU A 206 -7.41 -14.44 -7.02
CA LEU A 206 -7.27 -14.01 -8.40
C LEU A 206 -7.32 -15.18 -9.39
N SER A 207 -7.02 -16.41 -8.96
CA SER A 207 -7.08 -17.61 -9.81
C SER A 207 -8.48 -18.21 -9.96
N VAL A 208 -9.39 -18.02 -9.00
CA VAL A 208 -10.71 -18.74 -8.92
C VAL A 208 -11.71 -18.27 -10.00
N GLN A 209 -11.51 -17.13 -10.65
CA GLN A 209 -12.46 -16.61 -11.66
C GLN A 209 -11.90 -16.59 -13.09
N SER A 210 -10.86 -17.39 -13.37
CA SER A 210 -10.36 -17.62 -14.72
C SER A 210 -11.04 -18.82 -15.41
N ILE A 211 -12.22 -19.26 -14.88
CA ILE A 211 -13.03 -20.34 -15.46
C ILE A 211 -14.37 -19.79 -15.90
#